data_9ab708f0ef70adeb694a36e29e61b556
#
_entry.id   9ab708f0ef70adeb694a36e29e61b556
#
_cell.length_a   1.000
_cell.length_b   1.000
_cell.length_c   1.000
_cell.angle_alpha   90.00
_cell.angle_beta   90.00
_cell.angle_gamma   90.00
#
_symmetry.space_group_name_H-M   'P 1'
#
loop_
_entity.id
_entity.type
_entity.pdbx_description
1 polymer ?
#
loop_
_entity_poly.entity_id
_entity_poly.type
_entity_poly.pdbx_seq_one_letter_code
_entity_poly.pdbx_strand_id
1 'polypeptide(L)'
;RWFHVKPSSGLRARAVPIEGLDTKWIASHRGLLQRLLGVSDLGLAEGDRLMRVRFLDGALAPAPGLLDVAVPFGSLDLPDGLLVIVVENKETFLALPQAPDGSGAVLVWGSGYTAGALPELPWVRAARRVLYWGDADADGYAILNALRSRLAADGAPVPVVSVAMDVETVERFLHLAVADPGDTTRVLPHLTDDEERARRFLVASGVKRLEQERVSLEWALAMPEFAAVWGGTVGGTTNVTGEDDG
;
A
#
# COMPACT_ATOMS: atom_id res chain seq x y z
N ARG A 1 -14.99 31.50 -19.12
CA ARG A 1 -14.08 32.68 -19.13
C ARG A 1 -13.05 32.64 -18.02
N TRP A 2 -13.41 32.38 -16.76
CA TRP A 2 -12.45 32.39 -15.65
C TRP A 2 -11.24 31.42 -15.86
N PHE A 3 -11.51 30.18 -16.23
CA PHE A 3 -10.48 29.20 -16.54
C PHE A 3 -9.60 29.55 -17.75
N HIS A 4 -10.11 30.33 -18.71
CA HIS A 4 -9.33 30.81 -19.85
C HIS A 4 -8.41 31.98 -19.53
N VAL A 5 -8.78 32.80 -18.53
CA VAL A 5 -8.01 34.01 -18.15
C VAL A 5 -6.92 33.69 -17.10
N LYS A 6 -7.08 32.60 -16.34
CA LYS A 6 -6.10 32.17 -15.29
C LYS A 6 -5.82 30.66 -15.36
N PRO A 7 -5.17 30.18 -16.43
CA PRO A 7 -4.99 28.74 -16.65
C PRO A 7 -4.02 28.05 -15.69
N SER A 8 -3.32 28.77 -14.83
CA SER A 8 -2.31 28.22 -13.90
C SER A 8 -2.29 28.94 -12.56
N SER A 9 -3.48 29.13 -11.98
CA SER A 9 -3.59 29.88 -10.72
C SER A 9 -3.06 29.15 -9.49
N GLY A 10 -2.83 27.84 -9.57
CA GLY A 10 -2.49 27.00 -8.40
C GLY A 10 -3.53 27.07 -7.28
N LEU A 11 -4.72 27.60 -7.57
CA LEU A 11 -5.79 27.72 -6.58
C LEU A 11 -6.43 26.36 -6.32
N ARG A 12 -6.73 26.08 -5.07
CA ARG A 12 -7.59 24.94 -4.72
C ARG A 12 -8.98 25.12 -5.34
N ALA A 13 -9.62 24.04 -5.75
CA ALA A 13 -10.97 24.06 -6.32
C ALA A 13 -11.97 24.84 -5.45
N ARG A 14 -11.84 24.82 -4.12
CA ARG A 14 -12.66 25.59 -3.17
C ARG A 14 -12.51 27.10 -3.32
N ALA A 15 -11.37 27.57 -3.79
CA ALA A 15 -11.06 28.98 -3.95
C ALA A 15 -11.43 29.53 -5.34
N VAL A 16 -12.02 28.74 -6.22
CA VAL A 16 -12.51 29.19 -7.54
C VAL A 16 -13.71 30.13 -7.33
N PRO A 17 -13.61 31.43 -7.70
CA PRO A 17 -14.62 32.42 -7.40
C PRO A 17 -15.73 32.44 -8.48
N ILE A 18 -16.39 31.31 -8.67
CA ILE A 18 -17.52 31.17 -9.60
C ILE A 18 -18.75 30.77 -8.80
N GLU A 19 -19.73 31.62 -8.74
CA GLU A 19 -20.97 31.36 -8.04
C GLU A 19 -21.70 30.14 -8.63
N GLY A 20 -22.17 29.25 -7.76
CA GLY A 20 -22.82 27.99 -8.13
C GLY A 20 -21.88 26.83 -8.48
N LEU A 21 -20.55 27.04 -8.49
CA LEU A 21 -19.55 26.00 -8.68
C LEU A 21 -18.96 25.58 -7.35
N ASP A 22 -19.28 24.36 -6.90
CA ASP A 22 -18.68 23.78 -5.71
C ASP A 22 -17.54 22.83 -6.02
N THR A 23 -16.76 22.49 -5.00
CA THR A 23 -15.59 21.61 -5.10
C THR A 23 -15.94 20.20 -5.60
N LYS A 24 -17.07 19.63 -5.13
CA LYS A 24 -17.51 18.30 -5.52
C LYS A 24 -17.91 18.25 -6.97
N TRP A 25 -18.62 19.30 -7.42
CA TRP A 25 -19.03 19.42 -8.82
C TRP A 25 -17.81 19.53 -9.74
N ILE A 26 -16.82 20.38 -9.39
CA ILE A 26 -15.57 20.49 -10.16
C ILE A 26 -14.84 19.15 -10.22
N ALA A 27 -14.72 18.45 -9.09
CA ALA A 27 -14.03 17.17 -9.03
C ALA A 27 -14.71 16.10 -9.91
N SER A 28 -16.04 15.98 -9.81
CA SER A 28 -16.79 14.98 -10.58
C SER A 28 -16.89 15.29 -12.07
N HIS A 29 -16.72 16.57 -12.47
CA HIS A 29 -16.84 17.02 -13.86
C HIS A 29 -15.50 17.51 -14.46
N ARG A 30 -14.37 17.20 -13.83
CA ARG A 30 -13.03 17.65 -14.25
C ARG A 30 -12.76 17.34 -15.73
N GLY A 31 -12.98 16.11 -16.17
CA GLY A 31 -12.77 15.71 -17.56
C GLY A 31 -13.72 16.38 -18.56
N LEU A 32 -14.94 16.66 -18.14
CA LEU A 32 -15.88 17.46 -18.97
C LEU A 32 -15.40 18.90 -19.11
N LEU A 33 -14.99 19.52 -18.00
CA LEU A 33 -14.44 20.89 -18.02
C LEU A 33 -13.20 20.99 -18.89
N GLN A 34 -12.26 20.05 -18.78
CA GLN A 34 -11.06 20.01 -19.62
C GLN A 34 -11.42 19.94 -21.11
N ARG A 35 -12.36 19.07 -21.49
CA ARG A 35 -12.82 18.97 -22.88
C ARG A 35 -13.52 20.23 -23.37
N LEU A 36 -14.41 20.83 -22.58
CA LEU A 36 -15.13 22.04 -22.94
C LEU A 36 -14.21 23.26 -23.07
N LEU A 37 -13.13 23.30 -22.29
CA LEU A 37 -12.16 24.38 -22.29
C LEU A 37 -11.00 24.16 -23.27
N GLY A 38 -10.87 22.95 -23.84
CA GLY A 38 -9.77 22.59 -24.71
C GLY A 38 -8.41 22.56 -24.02
N VAL A 39 -8.38 22.26 -22.72
CA VAL A 39 -7.15 22.23 -21.92
C VAL A 39 -6.90 20.82 -21.36
N SER A 40 -5.64 20.45 -21.22
CA SER A 40 -5.24 19.19 -20.57
C SER A 40 -5.28 19.28 -19.05
N ASP A 41 -5.15 20.49 -18.50
CA ASP A 41 -5.21 20.76 -17.06
C ASP A 41 -6.04 22.05 -16.81
N LEU A 42 -6.79 22.04 -15.69
CA LEU A 42 -7.58 23.21 -15.25
C LEU A 42 -6.72 24.22 -14.49
N GLY A 43 -5.44 23.93 -14.23
CA GLY A 43 -4.53 24.78 -13.46
C GLY A 43 -4.94 24.93 -11.99
N LEU A 44 -5.74 24.02 -11.48
CA LEU A 44 -6.14 23.97 -10.06
C LEU A 44 -5.14 23.13 -9.28
N ALA A 45 -4.83 23.57 -8.06
CA ALA A 45 -4.05 22.76 -7.15
C ALA A 45 -4.71 21.38 -6.96
N GLU A 46 -3.94 20.34 -7.11
CA GLU A 46 -4.40 19.00 -6.75
C GLU A 46 -4.66 18.92 -5.26
N GLY A 47 -5.62 18.07 -4.88
CA GLY A 47 -5.81 17.73 -3.48
C GLY A 47 -4.53 17.11 -2.92
N ASP A 48 -4.19 17.42 -1.68
CA ASP A 48 -3.04 16.78 -1.04
C ASP A 48 -3.25 15.26 -1.04
N ARG A 49 -2.36 14.54 -1.70
CA ARG A 49 -2.30 13.08 -1.55
C ARG A 49 -1.81 12.83 -0.13
N LEU A 50 -2.66 12.26 0.71
CA LEU A 50 -2.24 11.84 2.03
C LEU A 50 -1.68 10.43 1.98
N MET A 51 -0.57 10.22 2.67
CA MET A 51 0.02 8.92 2.94
C MET A 51 -0.19 8.62 4.43
N ARG A 52 -0.71 7.45 4.75
CA ARG A 52 -0.82 6.99 6.14
C ARG A 52 0.30 6.03 6.44
N VAL A 53 1.02 6.33 7.50
CA VAL A 53 2.18 5.56 7.97
C VAL A 53 1.98 5.21 9.43
N ARG A 54 2.28 3.96 9.76
CA ARG A 54 2.32 3.47 11.13
C ARG A 54 3.73 3.04 11.48
N PHE A 55 4.28 3.60 12.54
CA PHE A 55 5.59 3.24 13.05
C PHE A 55 5.45 1.96 13.87
N LEU A 56 5.74 0.81 13.25
CA LEU A 56 5.68 -0.48 13.95
C LEU A 56 6.84 -0.60 14.94
N ASP A 57 7.99 -0.01 14.62
CA ASP A 57 9.08 0.25 15.57
C ASP A 57 8.81 1.59 16.27
N GLY A 58 8.49 1.55 17.55
CA GLY A 58 8.16 2.74 18.33
C GLY A 58 9.28 3.78 18.41
N ALA A 59 10.54 3.37 18.25
CA ALA A 59 11.68 4.28 18.24
C ALA A 59 11.73 5.21 17.02
N LEU A 60 11.01 4.88 15.94
CA LEU A 60 10.90 5.69 14.73
C LEU A 60 9.79 6.75 14.81
N ALA A 61 8.93 6.69 15.82
CA ALA A 61 7.81 7.61 15.95
C ALA A 61 8.31 9.06 16.15
N PRO A 62 7.68 10.07 15.50
CA PRO A 62 8.10 11.47 15.60
C PRO A 62 7.90 12.04 17.01
N ALA A 63 7.05 11.41 17.82
CA ALA A 63 6.86 11.72 19.24
C ALA A 63 6.36 10.47 19.98
N PRO A 64 6.61 10.37 21.30
CA PRO A 64 6.11 9.25 22.10
C PRO A 64 4.60 9.06 21.94
N GLY A 65 4.19 7.84 21.59
CA GLY A 65 2.78 7.48 21.39
C GLY A 65 2.16 7.90 20.05
N LEU A 66 2.86 8.68 19.21
CA LEU A 66 2.38 9.05 17.87
C LEU A 66 2.78 7.98 16.84
N LEU A 67 2.16 6.83 16.94
CA LEU A 67 2.52 5.65 16.12
C LEU A 67 1.83 5.59 14.77
N ASP A 68 0.77 6.34 14.54
CA ASP A 68 -0.05 6.33 13.31
C ASP A 68 -0.29 7.77 12.85
N VAL A 69 0.18 8.11 11.67
CA VAL A 69 0.09 9.46 11.13
C VAL A 69 -0.42 9.44 9.69
N ALA A 70 -1.21 10.45 9.34
CA ALA A 70 -1.57 10.75 7.97
C ALA A 70 -0.95 12.09 7.59
N VAL A 71 -0.05 12.07 6.62
CA VAL A 71 0.73 13.24 6.21
C VAL A 71 0.64 13.46 4.70
N PRO A 72 0.88 14.67 4.18
CA PRO A 72 1.02 14.87 2.75
C PRO A 72 2.12 13.95 2.19
N PHE A 73 1.85 13.35 1.02
CA PHE A 73 2.81 12.46 0.36
C PHE A 73 4.13 13.20 0.09
N GLY A 74 5.24 12.59 0.50
CA GLY A 74 6.57 13.19 0.36
C GLY A 74 6.99 14.16 1.48
N SER A 75 6.14 14.43 2.47
CA SER A 75 6.49 15.33 3.58
C SER A 75 7.15 14.64 4.77
N LEU A 76 7.19 13.31 4.77
CA LEU A 76 7.83 12.53 5.84
C LEU A 76 9.25 12.18 5.43
N ASP A 77 10.20 12.55 6.29
CA ASP A 77 11.59 12.17 6.16
C ASP A 77 11.94 11.12 7.21
N LEU A 78 12.43 9.97 6.76
CA LEU A 78 12.74 8.83 7.60
C LEU A 78 14.18 8.36 7.32
N PRO A 79 14.83 7.69 8.29
CA PRO A 79 16.21 7.21 8.11
C PRO A 79 16.31 6.14 7.01
N ASP A 80 17.51 5.92 6.53
CA ASP A 80 17.86 4.85 5.60
C ASP A 80 17.78 3.47 6.30
N GLY A 81 17.70 2.42 5.51
CA GLY A 81 17.80 1.04 5.99
C GLY A 81 16.54 0.49 6.66
N LEU A 82 15.40 1.14 6.50
CA LEU A 82 14.12 0.69 7.06
C LEU A 82 13.63 -0.63 6.46
N LEU A 83 12.82 -1.34 7.22
CA LEU A 83 11.91 -2.36 6.71
C LEU A 83 10.55 -1.69 6.42
N VAL A 84 10.24 -1.55 5.15
CA VAL A 84 8.96 -0.95 4.72
C VAL A 84 7.96 -2.07 4.46
N ILE A 85 6.84 -2.05 5.17
CA ILE A 85 5.73 -2.98 4.96
C ILE A 85 4.60 -2.20 4.29
N VAL A 86 4.06 -2.71 3.18
CA VAL A 86 2.99 -2.09 2.42
C VAL A 86 1.80 -3.04 2.41
N VAL A 87 0.64 -2.56 2.86
CA VAL A 87 -0.62 -3.32 2.81
C VAL A 87 -1.71 -2.49 2.18
N GLU A 88 -2.55 -3.10 1.36
CA GLU A 88 -3.62 -2.38 0.67
C GLU A 88 -4.90 -2.27 1.49
N ASN A 89 -5.24 -3.32 2.22
CA ASN A 89 -6.45 -3.35 3.04
C ASN A 89 -6.27 -2.53 4.33
N LYS A 90 -7.25 -1.68 4.63
CA LYS A 90 -7.22 -0.79 5.79
C LYS A 90 -7.31 -1.55 7.12
N GLU A 91 -8.14 -2.59 7.18
CA GLU A 91 -8.31 -3.38 8.40
C GLU A 91 -7.03 -4.18 8.70
N THR A 92 -6.36 -4.70 7.68
CA THR A 92 -5.03 -5.30 7.82
C THR A 92 -4.00 -4.28 8.33
N PHE A 93 -4.01 -3.05 7.77
CA PHE A 93 -3.13 -1.97 8.24
C PHE A 93 -3.34 -1.66 9.74
N LEU A 94 -4.58 -1.70 10.21
CA LEU A 94 -4.90 -1.43 11.61
C LEU A 94 -4.61 -2.64 12.52
N ALA A 95 -4.75 -3.87 12.00
CA ALA A 95 -4.66 -5.10 12.77
C ALA A 95 -3.23 -5.62 12.97
N LEU A 96 -2.27 -5.25 12.09
CA LEU A 96 -0.88 -5.69 12.25
C LEU A 96 -0.33 -5.24 13.62
N PRO A 97 0.34 -6.11 14.38
CA PRO A 97 0.88 -5.77 15.70
C PRO A 97 2.07 -4.81 15.61
N GLN A 98 2.45 -4.21 16.74
CA GLN A 98 3.73 -3.51 16.85
C GLN A 98 4.87 -4.51 16.65
N ALA A 99 5.93 -4.07 15.98
CA ALA A 99 7.16 -4.83 15.84
C ALA A 99 8.08 -4.58 17.06
N PRO A 100 9.06 -5.44 17.30
CA PRO A 100 10.06 -5.19 18.33
C PRO A 100 10.81 -3.89 18.10
N ASP A 101 11.19 -3.20 19.19
CA ASP A 101 12.06 -2.02 19.12
C ASP A 101 13.39 -2.38 18.45
N GLY A 102 13.88 -1.47 17.61
CA GLY A 102 15.09 -1.68 16.81
C GLY A 102 14.86 -2.51 15.53
N SER A 103 13.61 -2.93 15.24
CA SER A 103 13.29 -3.62 14.00
C SER A 103 13.40 -2.71 12.78
N GLY A 104 13.36 -1.39 12.94
CA GLY A 104 13.31 -0.43 11.85
C GLY A 104 12.08 -0.55 10.97
N ALA A 105 10.97 -1.12 11.47
CA ALA A 105 9.79 -1.43 10.69
C ALA A 105 8.81 -0.26 10.65
N VAL A 106 8.40 0.11 9.45
CA VAL A 106 7.31 1.05 9.18
C VAL A 106 6.27 0.40 8.28
N LEU A 107 5.00 0.68 8.55
CA LEU A 107 3.87 0.16 7.79
C LEU A 107 3.22 1.31 7.02
N VAL A 108 3.02 1.13 5.73
CA VAL A 108 2.37 2.09 4.84
C VAL A 108 1.05 1.52 4.35
N TRP A 109 -0.02 2.31 4.44
CA TRP A 109 -1.27 1.97 3.79
C TRP A 109 -1.19 2.29 2.30
N GLY A 110 -1.08 1.24 1.49
CA GLY A 110 -0.83 1.29 0.05
C GLY A 110 -2.07 1.42 -0.82
N SER A 111 -3.24 1.82 -0.27
CA SER A 111 -4.48 1.88 -1.04
C SER A 111 -4.42 2.87 -2.22
N GLY A 112 -5.07 2.52 -3.32
CA GLY A 112 -5.13 3.34 -4.52
C GLY A 112 -3.75 3.57 -5.16
N TYR A 113 -3.42 4.82 -5.48
CA TYR A 113 -2.15 5.18 -6.13
C TYR A 113 -0.95 5.21 -5.18
N THR A 114 -1.13 5.07 -3.87
CA THR A 114 -0.06 5.24 -2.88
C THR A 114 1.04 4.19 -3.07
N ALA A 115 0.68 2.92 -3.18
CA ALA A 115 1.67 1.85 -3.35
C ALA A 115 2.56 2.10 -4.59
N GLY A 116 1.96 2.42 -5.74
CA GLY A 116 2.70 2.71 -6.97
C GLY A 116 3.59 3.95 -6.90
N ALA A 117 3.31 4.91 -6.02
CA ALA A 117 4.09 6.14 -5.85
C ALA A 117 5.24 5.99 -4.82
N LEU A 118 5.23 4.97 -3.97
CA LEU A 118 6.25 4.78 -2.92
C LEU A 118 7.71 4.89 -3.42
N PRO A 119 8.07 4.40 -4.62
CA PRO A 119 9.41 4.59 -5.17
C PRO A 119 9.82 6.05 -5.42
N GLU A 120 8.93 7.03 -5.27
CA GLU A 120 9.27 8.46 -5.32
C GLU A 120 9.89 8.95 -4.01
N LEU A 121 9.72 8.21 -2.90
CA LEU A 121 10.18 8.58 -1.57
C LEU A 121 11.65 8.16 -1.35
N PRO A 122 12.55 9.09 -0.96
CA PRO A 122 13.96 8.78 -0.73
C PRO A 122 14.18 7.65 0.27
N TRP A 123 13.48 7.66 1.41
CA TRP A 123 13.61 6.65 2.44
C TRP A 123 13.10 5.25 2.02
N VAL A 124 12.19 5.16 1.04
CA VAL A 124 11.78 3.89 0.45
C VAL A 124 12.87 3.36 -0.50
N ARG A 125 13.51 4.25 -1.25
CA ARG A 125 14.67 3.90 -2.10
C ARG A 125 15.90 3.49 -1.31
N ALA A 126 16.03 3.99 -0.09
CA ALA A 126 17.09 3.63 0.84
C ALA A 126 16.70 2.52 1.82
N ALA A 127 15.51 1.92 1.66
CA ALA A 127 15.05 0.83 2.52
C ALA A 127 15.92 -0.43 2.32
N ARG A 128 16.16 -1.19 3.40
CA ARG A 128 16.83 -2.49 3.29
C ARG A 128 15.97 -3.56 2.63
N ARG A 129 14.62 -3.42 2.71
CA ARG A 129 13.63 -4.32 2.10
C ARG A 129 12.25 -3.66 2.11
N VAL A 130 11.44 -3.98 1.10
CA VAL A 130 10.02 -3.72 1.07
C VAL A 130 9.27 -5.05 1.12
N LEU A 131 8.33 -5.20 2.05
CA LEU A 131 7.36 -6.30 2.06
C LEU A 131 6.05 -5.75 1.54
N TYR A 132 5.45 -6.42 0.57
CA TYR A 132 4.19 -6.02 -0.03
C TYR A 132 3.15 -7.11 0.12
N TRP A 133 2.01 -6.75 0.68
CA TRP A 133 0.84 -7.60 0.77
C TRP A 133 -0.36 -6.86 0.19
N GLY A 134 -0.77 -7.23 -1.01
CA GLY A 134 -1.94 -6.71 -1.71
C GLY A 134 -2.98 -7.79 -1.95
N ASP A 135 -4.01 -7.44 -2.69
CA ASP A 135 -4.94 -8.42 -3.23
C ASP A 135 -4.22 -9.34 -4.22
N ALA A 136 -4.49 -10.64 -4.17
CA ALA A 136 -4.02 -11.55 -5.21
C ALA A 136 -5.00 -11.48 -6.41
N ASP A 137 -4.80 -10.45 -7.25
CA ASP A 137 -5.59 -10.19 -8.44
C ASP A 137 -4.74 -9.51 -9.55
N ALA A 138 -5.38 -9.15 -10.65
CA ALA A 138 -4.70 -8.54 -11.80
C ALA A 138 -3.99 -7.21 -11.45
N ASP A 139 -4.56 -6.41 -10.58
CA ASP A 139 -4.01 -5.10 -10.19
C ASP A 139 -2.98 -5.23 -9.08
N GLY A 140 -3.19 -6.06 -8.05
CA GLY A 140 -2.21 -6.31 -7.00
C GLY A 140 -0.90 -6.86 -7.52
N TYR A 141 -0.93 -7.86 -8.43
CA TYR A 141 0.29 -8.34 -9.08
C TYR A 141 0.92 -7.28 -10.00
N ALA A 142 0.13 -6.44 -10.66
CA ALA A 142 0.68 -5.34 -11.47
C ALA A 142 1.37 -4.28 -10.60
N ILE A 143 0.84 -3.95 -9.43
CA ILE A 143 1.47 -3.05 -8.46
C ILE A 143 2.78 -3.63 -7.95
N LEU A 144 2.80 -4.91 -7.55
CA LEU A 144 4.02 -5.61 -7.12
C LEU A 144 5.10 -5.57 -8.20
N ASN A 145 4.73 -5.89 -9.46
CA ASN A 145 5.64 -5.82 -10.60
C ASN A 145 6.19 -4.41 -10.81
N ALA A 146 5.35 -3.38 -10.70
CA ALA A 146 5.76 -1.99 -10.86
C ALA A 146 6.68 -1.53 -9.72
N LEU A 147 6.42 -1.91 -8.47
CA LEU A 147 7.28 -1.63 -7.33
C LEU A 147 8.69 -2.19 -7.55
N ARG A 148 8.81 -3.46 -7.96
CA ARG A 148 10.09 -4.09 -8.26
C ARG A 148 10.82 -3.41 -9.39
N SER A 149 10.14 -3.14 -10.50
CA SER A 149 10.71 -2.44 -11.65
C SER A 149 11.29 -1.08 -11.26
N ARG A 150 10.54 -0.28 -10.51
CA ARG A 150 10.95 1.08 -10.14
C ARG A 150 12.02 1.11 -9.04
N LEU A 151 12.01 0.16 -8.11
CA LEU A 151 13.01 0.06 -7.05
C LEU A 151 14.29 -0.66 -7.48
N ALA A 152 14.29 -1.28 -8.66
CA ALA A 152 15.50 -1.86 -9.27
C ALA A 152 16.29 -0.84 -10.13
N ALA A 153 15.70 0.32 -10.47
CA ALA A 153 16.17 1.14 -11.59
C ALA A 153 17.45 1.97 -11.31
N ASP A 154 17.87 2.21 -10.07
CA ASP A 154 18.92 3.21 -9.78
C ASP A 154 20.13 2.64 -8.99
N GLY A 155 20.70 1.56 -9.45
CA GLY A 155 22.06 1.12 -9.05
C GLY A 155 22.19 0.31 -7.76
N ALA A 156 21.29 0.46 -6.79
CA ALA A 156 21.19 -0.38 -5.58
C ALA A 156 19.75 -0.88 -5.44
N PRO A 157 19.41 -2.05 -5.99
CA PRO A 157 18.03 -2.53 -5.98
C PRO A 157 17.55 -2.82 -4.57
N VAL A 158 16.42 -2.22 -4.19
CA VAL A 158 15.73 -2.55 -2.94
C VAL A 158 14.95 -3.85 -3.15
N PRO A 159 15.20 -4.91 -2.37
CA PRO A 159 14.44 -6.15 -2.47
C PRO A 159 12.95 -5.91 -2.13
N VAL A 160 12.06 -6.25 -3.06
CA VAL A 160 10.61 -6.25 -2.84
C VAL A 160 10.12 -7.69 -2.81
N VAL A 161 9.56 -8.10 -1.68
CA VAL A 161 9.06 -9.45 -1.44
C VAL A 161 7.57 -9.40 -1.17
N SER A 162 6.79 -10.21 -1.86
CA SER A 162 5.36 -10.37 -1.57
C SER A 162 5.14 -11.21 -0.32
N VAL A 163 4.03 -10.96 0.35
CA VAL A 163 3.56 -11.76 1.49
C VAL A 163 2.18 -12.28 1.14
N ALA A 164 1.95 -13.58 1.33
CA ALA A 164 0.66 -14.23 1.11
C ALA A 164 0.04 -13.97 -0.28
N MET A 165 0.89 -13.88 -1.31
CA MET A 165 0.50 -13.77 -2.73
C MET A 165 1.10 -14.94 -3.57
N ASP A 166 1.52 -16.00 -2.91
CA ASP A 166 2.11 -17.23 -3.45
C ASP A 166 1.04 -18.27 -3.81
N VAL A 167 1.46 -19.34 -4.49
CA VAL A 167 0.56 -20.43 -4.90
C VAL A 167 -0.11 -21.10 -3.70
N GLU A 168 0.64 -21.39 -2.63
CA GLU A 168 0.12 -22.09 -1.47
C GLU A 168 -1.00 -21.30 -0.79
N THR A 169 -0.82 -19.99 -0.64
CA THR A 169 -1.84 -19.09 -0.10
C THR A 169 -3.09 -19.08 -0.99
N VAL A 170 -2.88 -18.90 -2.31
CA VAL A 170 -4.01 -18.86 -3.24
C VAL A 170 -4.79 -20.17 -3.27
N GLU A 171 -4.12 -21.32 -3.29
CA GLU A 171 -4.76 -22.64 -3.23
C GLU A 171 -5.57 -22.82 -1.95
N ARG A 172 -4.98 -22.47 -0.81
CA ARG A 172 -5.61 -22.62 0.50
C ARG A 172 -6.89 -21.80 0.63
N PHE A 173 -6.87 -20.58 0.14
CA PHE A 173 -7.98 -19.63 0.29
C PHE A 173 -8.83 -19.47 -0.97
N LEU A 174 -8.64 -20.31 -1.99
CA LEU A 174 -9.36 -20.24 -3.26
C LEU A 174 -10.89 -20.24 -3.10
N HIS A 175 -11.40 -20.97 -2.11
CA HIS A 175 -12.83 -21.06 -1.82
C HIS A 175 -13.45 -19.72 -1.38
N LEU A 176 -12.63 -18.72 -1.04
CA LEU A 176 -13.04 -17.36 -0.68
C LEU A 176 -12.84 -16.36 -1.85
N ALA A 177 -12.23 -16.81 -2.94
CA ALA A 177 -11.96 -15.96 -4.09
C ALA A 177 -13.24 -15.62 -4.87
N VAL A 178 -13.22 -14.46 -5.52
CA VAL A 178 -14.38 -13.89 -6.23
C VAL A 178 -14.03 -13.53 -7.67
N ALA A 179 -15.06 -13.23 -8.48
CA ALA A 179 -14.86 -12.78 -9.85
C ALA A 179 -14.15 -11.41 -9.88
N ASP A 180 -13.20 -11.27 -10.81
CA ASP A 180 -12.49 -10.01 -11.04
C ASP A 180 -12.58 -9.62 -12.53
N PRO A 181 -13.01 -8.38 -12.85
CA PRO A 181 -13.02 -7.86 -14.21
C PRO A 181 -11.63 -7.39 -14.69
N GLY A 182 -10.59 -7.45 -13.83
CA GLY A 182 -9.25 -6.95 -14.12
C GLY A 182 -8.61 -7.57 -15.34
N ASP A 183 -7.67 -6.85 -15.95
CA ASP A 183 -6.91 -7.29 -17.13
C ASP A 183 -5.85 -8.32 -16.76
N THR A 184 -6.16 -9.58 -16.97
CA THR A 184 -5.28 -10.71 -16.70
C THR A 184 -4.26 -10.99 -17.83
N THR A 185 -4.29 -10.24 -18.93
CA THR A 185 -3.39 -10.45 -20.09
C THR A 185 -2.08 -9.69 -19.97
N ARG A 186 -1.92 -8.82 -18.97
CA ARG A 186 -0.70 -8.03 -18.75
C ARG A 186 0.52 -8.92 -18.59
N VAL A 187 1.62 -8.53 -19.24
CA VAL A 187 2.93 -9.15 -19.05
C VAL A 187 3.61 -8.50 -17.85
N LEU A 188 3.97 -9.30 -16.84
CA LEU A 188 4.52 -8.84 -15.57
C LEU A 188 5.91 -9.48 -15.32
N PRO A 189 6.98 -8.98 -15.98
CA PRO A 189 8.27 -9.65 -16.03
C PRO A 189 9.07 -9.61 -14.72
N HIS A 190 8.62 -8.86 -13.73
CA HIS A 190 9.27 -8.77 -12.41
C HIS A 190 8.59 -9.62 -11.32
N LEU A 191 7.58 -10.42 -11.68
CA LEU A 191 7.05 -11.43 -10.77
C LEU A 191 8.03 -12.60 -10.64
N THR A 192 8.04 -13.24 -9.47
CA THR A 192 8.71 -14.54 -9.31
C THR A 192 7.92 -15.64 -10.02
N ASP A 193 8.56 -16.78 -10.25
CA ASP A 193 7.87 -17.93 -10.86
C ASP A 193 6.68 -18.41 -10.02
N ASP A 194 6.78 -18.27 -8.71
CA ASP A 194 5.71 -18.66 -7.79
C ASP A 194 4.51 -17.72 -7.86
N GLU A 195 4.74 -16.41 -7.85
CA GLU A 195 3.70 -15.40 -8.00
C GLU A 195 3.01 -15.49 -9.36
N GLU A 196 3.77 -15.74 -10.43
CA GLU A 196 3.19 -15.92 -11.75
C GLU A 196 2.38 -17.22 -11.82
N ARG A 197 2.79 -18.30 -11.14
CA ARG A 197 1.97 -19.52 -10.99
C ARG A 197 0.69 -19.25 -10.23
N ALA A 198 0.77 -18.50 -9.12
CA ALA A 198 -0.39 -18.11 -8.32
C ALA A 198 -1.40 -17.32 -9.16
N ARG A 199 -0.92 -16.32 -9.91
CA ARG A 199 -1.72 -15.51 -10.82
C ARG A 199 -2.41 -16.37 -11.89
N ARG A 200 -1.67 -17.26 -12.54
CA ARG A 200 -2.21 -18.17 -13.56
C ARG A 200 -3.24 -19.14 -12.98
N PHE A 201 -2.99 -19.63 -11.79
CA PHE A 201 -3.91 -20.52 -11.08
C PHE A 201 -5.25 -19.83 -10.78
N LEU A 202 -5.24 -18.60 -10.28
CA LEU A 202 -6.44 -17.78 -10.09
C LEU A 202 -7.20 -17.55 -11.40
N VAL A 203 -6.50 -17.22 -12.48
CA VAL A 203 -7.12 -17.03 -13.81
C VAL A 203 -7.76 -18.32 -14.31
N ALA A 204 -7.06 -19.45 -14.18
CA ALA A 204 -7.56 -20.75 -14.60
C ALA A 204 -8.76 -21.23 -13.78
N SER A 205 -8.84 -20.87 -12.51
CA SER A 205 -9.98 -21.20 -11.64
C SER A 205 -11.26 -20.43 -11.99
N GLY A 206 -11.16 -19.37 -12.81
CA GLY A 206 -12.29 -18.53 -13.23
C GLY A 206 -12.73 -17.47 -12.22
N VAL A 207 -12.21 -17.48 -10.99
CA VAL A 207 -12.56 -16.48 -9.94
C VAL A 207 -11.66 -15.23 -9.98
N LYS A 208 -10.36 -15.36 -10.18
CA LYS A 208 -9.39 -14.32 -10.52
C LYS A 208 -9.00 -13.31 -9.43
N ARG A 209 -9.71 -13.20 -8.29
CA ARG A 209 -9.38 -12.30 -7.18
C ARG A 209 -9.51 -13.02 -5.85
N LEU A 210 -8.42 -13.01 -5.08
CA LEU A 210 -8.43 -13.29 -3.65
C LEU A 210 -8.07 -11.99 -2.93
N GLU A 211 -9.07 -11.37 -2.30
CA GLU A 211 -8.88 -10.13 -1.54
C GLU A 211 -8.01 -10.38 -0.31
N GLN A 212 -7.12 -9.45 0.00
CA GLN A 212 -6.20 -9.51 1.13
C GLN A 212 -6.92 -9.84 2.44
N GLU A 213 -8.11 -9.27 2.67
CA GLU A 213 -8.91 -9.47 3.89
C GLU A 213 -9.49 -10.89 4.04
N ARG A 214 -9.46 -11.69 2.95
CA ARG A 214 -9.92 -13.09 2.96
C ARG A 214 -8.83 -14.04 3.43
N VAL A 215 -7.57 -13.62 3.40
CA VAL A 215 -6.43 -14.36 3.93
C VAL A 215 -6.34 -14.04 5.42
N SER A 216 -6.35 -15.07 6.27
CA SER A 216 -6.29 -14.84 7.71
C SER A 216 -4.97 -14.16 8.13
N LEU A 217 -5.06 -13.23 9.08
CA LEU A 217 -3.88 -12.53 9.60
C LEU A 217 -2.88 -13.52 10.24
N GLU A 218 -3.38 -14.56 10.92
CA GLU A 218 -2.55 -15.63 11.49
C GLU A 218 -1.72 -16.33 10.42
N TRP A 219 -2.32 -16.67 9.27
CA TRP A 219 -1.61 -17.26 8.14
C TRP A 219 -0.51 -16.34 7.65
N ALA A 220 -0.82 -15.07 7.40
CA ALA A 220 0.15 -14.10 6.91
C ALA A 220 1.29 -13.86 7.88
N LEU A 221 1.02 -13.77 9.19
CA LEU A 221 2.04 -13.60 10.24
C LEU A 221 2.94 -14.83 10.37
N ALA A 222 2.46 -16.02 9.99
CA ALA A 222 3.26 -17.25 9.97
C ALA A 222 4.15 -17.37 8.72
N MET A 223 3.91 -16.56 7.66
CA MET A 223 4.79 -16.54 6.48
C MET A 223 6.20 -16.11 6.87
N PRO A 224 7.25 -16.71 6.26
CA PRO A 224 8.66 -16.46 6.63
C PRO A 224 9.04 -14.98 6.70
N GLU A 225 8.52 -14.16 5.78
CA GLU A 225 8.81 -12.74 5.70
C GLU A 225 8.29 -11.96 6.90
N PHE A 226 7.07 -12.26 7.33
CA PHE A 226 6.45 -11.63 8.49
C PHE A 226 6.94 -12.29 9.80
N ALA A 227 7.09 -13.60 9.84
CA ALA A 227 7.67 -14.29 10.99
C ALA A 227 9.07 -13.76 11.35
N ALA A 228 9.86 -13.36 10.35
CA ALA A 228 11.16 -12.73 10.58
C ALA A 228 11.05 -11.35 11.28
N VAL A 229 9.92 -10.66 11.16
CA VAL A 229 9.69 -9.37 11.84
C VAL A 229 9.23 -9.57 13.28
N TRP A 230 8.32 -10.51 13.50
CA TRP A 230 7.64 -10.72 14.79
C TRP A 230 8.06 -12.00 15.52
N GLY A 231 8.77 -12.93 14.87
CA GLY A 231 9.08 -14.28 15.36
C GLY A 231 9.96 -14.35 16.62
N GLY A 232 10.49 -13.23 17.09
CA GLY A 232 11.15 -13.14 18.40
C GLY A 232 10.19 -12.99 19.58
N THR A 233 8.89 -12.76 19.36
CA THR A 233 7.92 -12.36 20.39
C THR A 233 6.74 -13.33 20.59
N VAL A 234 6.57 -14.36 19.78
CA VAL A 234 5.41 -15.27 19.86
C VAL A 234 5.61 -16.41 20.90
N GLY A 235 6.58 -16.29 21.82
CA GLY A 235 6.90 -17.26 22.85
C GLY A 235 6.48 -16.91 24.28
N GLY A 236 5.67 -15.86 24.49
CA GLY A 236 5.22 -15.43 25.82
C GLY A 236 3.79 -15.88 26.15
N THR A 237 3.55 -17.18 26.30
CA THR A 237 2.38 -17.67 27.03
C THR A 237 2.59 -17.29 28.51
N THR A 238 1.92 -16.25 28.98
CA THR A 238 1.77 -16.00 30.41
C THR A 238 1.01 -17.17 31.01
N ASN A 239 1.75 -18.12 31.58
CA ASN A 239 1.18 -19.04 32.56
C ASN A 239 0.71 -18.20 33.76
N VAL A 240 -0.58 -17.95 33.84
CA VAL A 240 -1.23 -17.57 35.09
C VAL A 240 -1.29 -18.86 35.92
N THR A 241 -0.26 -19.10 36.73
CA THR A 241 -0.37 -20.01 37.83
C THR A 241 -1.31 -19.41 38.84
N GLY A 242 -2.53 -19.94 38.90
CA GLY A 242 -3.40 -19.75 40.05
C GLY A 242 -2.73 -20.38 41.26
N GLU A 243 -2.30 -19.56 42.20
CA GLU A 243 -2.09 -19.99 43.57
C GLU A 243 -3.46 -19.96 44.23
N ASP A 244 -4.01 -21.17 44.43
CA ASP A 244 -5.00 -21.47 45.44
C ASP A 244 -4.23 -21.48 46.79
N ASP A 245 -4.56 -20.53 47.64
CA ASP A 245 -4.27 -20.62 49.06
C ASP A 245 -5.57 -20.67 49.85
N GLY A 246 -5.66 -21.73 50.71
CA GLY A 246 -6.76 -22.19 51.50
C GLY A 246 -7.19 -21.30 52.69
#